data_afcc4644fb133b1f82c744b525d8f84f
#
_entry.id   afcc4644fb133b1f82c744b525d8f84f
#
_cell.length_a   1.000
_cell.length_b   1.000
_cell.length_c   1.000
_cell.angle_alpha   90.00
_cell.angle_beta   90.00
_cell.angle_gamma   90.00
#
_symmetry.space_group_name_H-M   'P 1'
#
loop_
_entity.id
_entity.type
_entity.pdbx_description
1 polymer ?
#
loop_
_entity_poly.entity_id
_entity_poly.type
_entity_poly.pdbx_seq_one_letter_code
_entity_poly.pdbx_strand_id
1 'polypeptide(L)'
;MELKLHIIKSIQAAIAAGKAINTVYHSEDFGVEYKSDTSPLTVADQKSHEIIMNVLQDFDIPILSEEGKDAPYAQRKDWQRFWVVDPLDGTKEFIKRNGEFTVNIALVEDGRPTLGTIFVPDRDTLYFAAQGFGAYKLEDGPFDELQHAPANSAEQARILLGQIVEQSTQLPIEHPRQAALT
;
A
#
# COMPACT_ATOMS: atom_id res chain seq x y z
N MET A 1 -5.86 -3.88 -19.02
CA MET A 1 -5.68 -5.26 -18.51
C MET A 1 -4.61 -5.31 -17.41
N GLU A 2 -3.53 -4.61 -17.57
CA GLU A 2 -2.41 -4.49 -16.63
C GLU A 2 -2.79 -3.86 -15.29
N LEU A 3 -3.59 -2.79 -15.28
CA LEU A 3 -3.99 -2.07 -14.05
C LEU A 3 -4.64 -2.99 -13.00
N LYS A 4 -5.48 -3.95 -13.40
CA LYS A 4 -6.12 -4.89 -12.45
C LYS A 4 -5.12 -5.78 -11.75
N LEU A 5 -4.05 -6.18 -12.44
CA LEU A 5 -2.96 -6.95 -11.83
C LEU A 5 -2.18 -6.09 -10.83
N HIS A 6 -1.92 -4.82 -11.16
CA HIS A 6 -1.27 -3.89 -10.24
C HIS A 6 -2.11 -3.65 -8.97
N ILE A 7 -3.45 -3.48 -9.11
CA ILE A 7 -4.35 -3.35 -7.96
C ILE A 7 -4.24 -4.58 -7.05
N ILE A 8 -4.39 -5.78 -7.61
CA ILE A 8 -4.36 -7.01 -6.80
C ILE A 8 -3.00 -7.20 -6.13
N LYS A 9 -1.91 -6.98 -6.84
CA LYS A 9 -0.57 -7.13 -6.28
C LYS A 9 -0.28 -6.10 -5.19
N SER A 10 -0.73 -4.86 -5.34
CA SER A 10 -0.62 -3.85 -4.26
C SER A 10 -1.46 -4.23 -3.03
N ILE A 11 -2.68 -4.78 -3.23
CA ILE A 11 -3.52 -5.30 -2.14
C ILE A 11 -2.82 -6.46 -1.42
N GLN A 12 -2.33 -7.45 -2.17
CA GLN A 12 -1.63 -8.59 -1.60
C GLN A 12 -0.37 -8.17 -0.82
N ALA A 13 0.41 -7.25 -1.38
CA ALA A 13 1.59 -6.69 -0.71
C ALA A 13 1.21 -5.97 0.59
N ALA A 14 0.19 -5.11 0.56
CA ALA A 14 -0.27 -4.35 1.73
C ALA A 14 -0.79 -5.27 2.85
N ILE A 15 -1.57 -6.31 2.52
CA ILE A 15 -2.06 -7.28 3.49
C ILE A 15 -0.89 -8.08 4.11
N ALA A 16 0.03 -8.59 3.28
CA ALA A 16 1.18 -9.35 3.75
C ALA A 16 2.08 -8.53 4.67
N ALA A 17 2.36 -7.28 4.29
CA ALA A 17 3.11 -6.32 5.08
C ALA A 17 2.40 -6.01 6.41
N GLY A 18 1.10 -5.72 6.38
CA GLY A 18 0.31 -5.43 7.57
C GLY A 18 0.27 -6.59 8.58
N LYS A 19 0.22 -7.84 8.11
CA LYS A 19 0.32 -9.01 8.99
C LYS A 19 1.70 -9.12 9.66
N ALA A 20 2.77 -8.84 8.92
CA ALA A 20 4.11 -8.81 9.48
C ALA A 20 4.27 -7.69 10.51
N ILE A 21 3.67 -6.51 10.26
CA ILE A 21 3.60 -5.40 11.20
C ILE A 21 2.85 -5.83 12.47
N ASN A 22 1.67 -6.44 12.35
CA ASN A 22 0.87 -6.90 13.50
C ASN A 22 1.61 -7.95 14.32
N THR A 23 2.38 -8.83 13.69
CA THR A 23 3.22 -9.81 14.41
C THR A 23 4.24 -9.11 15.32
N VAL A 24 4.85 -8.03 14.86
CA VAL A 24 5.78 -7.22 15.67
C VAL A 24 5.01 -6.38 16.68
N TYR A 25 3.89 -5.77 16.29
CA TYR A 25 3.05 -4.92 17.15
C TYR A 25 2.59 -5.63 18.42
N HIS A 26 2.24 -6.90 18.32
CA HIS A 26 1.81 -7.70 19.47
C HIS A 26 2.96 -8.41 20.21
N SER A 27 4.22 -8.23 19.78
CA SER A 27 5.38 -8.73 20.52
C SER A 27 5.73 -7.83 21.73
N GLU A 28 6.55 -8.35 22.65
CA GLU A 28 7.00 -7.59 23.83
C GLU A 28 8.04 -6.52 23.46
N ASP A 29 8.87 -6.79 22.45
CA ASP A 29 9.92 -5.89 21.97
C ASP A 29 9.85 -5.76 20.45
N PHE A 30 9.80 -4.55 19.95
CA PHE A 30 9.74 -4.23 18.52
C PHE A 30 10.97 -3.47 18.01
N GLY A 31 12.05 -3.42 18.82
CA GLY A 31 13.37 -2.95 18.38
C GLY A 31 13.34 -1.55 17.75
N VAL A 32 13.16 -0.51 18.59
CA VAL A 32 13.13 0.88 18.08
C VAL A 32 14.54 1.37 17.81
N GLU A 33 14.79 1.82 16.58
CA GLU A 33 15.98 2.58 16.19
C GLU A 33 15.55 3.98 15.76
N TYR A 34 16.51 4.89 15.58
CA TYR A 34 16.22 6.24 15.10
C TYR A 34 17.03 6.54 13.84
N LYS A 35 16.34 7.04 12.81
CA LYS A 35 16.95 7.51 11.55
C LYS A 35 17.84 8.75 11.81
N SER A 36 18.62 9.16 10.82
CA SER A 36 19.48 10.34 10.89
C SER A 36 18.73 11.65 11.17
N ASP A 37 17.46 11.73 10.80
CA ASP A 37 16.54 12.84 11.07
C ASP A 37 15.82 12.74 12.42
N THR A 38 16.21 11.78 13.28
CA THR A 38 15.61 11.48 14.58
C THR A 38 14.19 10.86 14.51
N SER A 39 13.68 10.51 13.34
CA SER A 39 12.43 9.73 13.22
C SER A 39 12.66 8.29 13.68
N PRO A 40 11.67 7.65 14.34
CA PRO A 40 11.81 6.26 14.74
C PRO A 40 11.72 5.33 13.53
N LEU A 41 12.49 4.26 13.60
CA LEU A 41 12.43 3.11 12.70
C LEU A 41 12.30 1.86 13.54
N THR A 42 11.41 0.98 13.19
CA THR A 42 11.22 -0.29 13.89
C THR A 42 11.52 -1.49 12.98
N VAL A 43 11.68 -2.65 13.59
CA VAL A 43 11.76 -3.92 12.84
C VAL A 43 10.51 -4.14 11.98
N ALA A 44 9.36 -3.55 12.36
CA ALA A 44 8.13 -3.64 11.58
C ALA A 44 8.24 -2.89 10.25
N ASP A 45 8.80 -1.68 10.26
CA ASP A 45 9.03 -0.87 9.03
C ASP A 45 9.90 -1.64 8.04
N GLN A 46 11.01 -2.21 8.52
CA GLN A 46 11.94 -2.96 7.68
C GLN A 46 11.30 -4.22 7.07
N LYS A 47 10.60 -5.03 7.90
CA LYS A 47 9.92 -6.24 7.43
C LYS A 47 8.82 -5.91 6.42
N SER A 48 8.04 -4.87 6.69
CA SER A 48 7.01 -4.38 5.79
C SER A 48 7.61 -3.97 4.44
N HIS A 49 8.68 -3.17 4.48
CA HIS A 49 9.42 -2.76 3.28
C HIS A 49 9.88 -3.95 2.44
N GLU A 50 10.57 -4.91 3.03
CA GLU A 50 11.08 -6.10 2.33
C GLU A 50 9.95 -6.89 1.65
N ILE A 51 8.82 -7.08 2.33
CA ILE A 51 7.67 -7.81 1.78
C ILE A 51 7.10 -7.08 0.57
N ILE A 52 6.88 -5.76 0.68
CA ILE A 52 6.33 -4.97 -0.41
C ILE A 52 7.27 -4.97 -1.62
N MET A 53 8.58 -4.76 -1.39
CA MET A 53 9.58 -4.79 -2.44
C MET A 53 9.59 -6.12 -3.18
N ASN A 54 9.53 -7.25 -2.46
CA ASN A 54 9.50 -8.58 -3.06
C ASN A 54 8.29 -8.82 -3.97
N VAL A 55 7.14 -8.22 -3.67
CA VAL A 55 5.94 -8.35 -4.50
C VAL A 55 5.97 -7.41 -5.72
N LEU A 56 6.44 -6.17 -5.53
CA LEU A 56 6.36 -5.14 -6.57
C LEU A 56 7.51 -5.18 -7.58
N GLN A 57 8.67 -5.76 -7.23
CA GLN A 57 9.83 -5.86 -8.15
C GLN A 57 9.53 -6.64 -9.44
N ASP A 58 8.51 -7.49 -9.45
CA ASP A 58 8.14 -8.29 -10.63
C ASP A 58 7.61 -7.44 -11.80
N PHE A 59 7.31 -6.15 -11.57
CA PHE A 59 6.70 -5.28 -12.58
C PHE A 59 7.69 -4.48 -13.43
N ASP A 60 8.99 -4.54 -13.15
CA ASP A 60 10.00 -3.69 -13.82
C ASP A 60 9.62 -2.18 -13.79
N ILE A 61 9.00 -1.75 -12.71
CA ILE A 61 8.59 -0.37 -12.45
C ILE A 61 9.41 0.15 -11.27
N PRO A 62 10.08 1.31 -11.38
CA PRO A 62 10.83 1.88 -10.26
C PRO A 62 9.98 2.03 -8.99
N ILE A 63 10.58 1.80 -7.84
CA ILE A 63 9.91 1.92 -6.53
C ILE A 63 10.60 3.01 -5.72
N LEU A 64 9.83 4.00 -5.29
CA LEU A 64 10.23 5.02 -4.32
C LEU A 64 9.60 4.65 -2.98
N SER A 65 10.40 4.15 -2.06
CA SER A 65 9.96 3.76 -0.72
C SER A 65 10.61 4.63 0.33
N GLU A 66 9.87 4.98 1.39
CA GLU A 66 10.39 5.75 2.53
C GLU A 66 11.59 5.05 3.19
N GLU A 67 11.53 3.72 3.30
CA GLU A 67 12.61 2.90 3.88
C GLU A 67 13.65 2.44 2.84
N GLY A 68 13.50 2.88 1.59
CA GLY A 68 14.42 2.56 0.50
C GLY A 68 15.63 3.46 0.49
N LYS A 69 16.67 3.04 -0.27
CA LYS A 69 17.75 3.95 -0.62
C LYS A 69 17.21 5.01 -1.58
N ASP A 70 17.38 6.26 -1.24
CA ASP A 70 16.98 7.38 -2.07
C ASP A 70 17.60 7.30 -3.47
N ALA A 71 16.79 7.11 -4.48
CA ALA A 71 17.23 7.36 -5.85
C ALA A 71 17.50 8.86 -6.01
N PRO A 72 18.71 9.27 -6.45
CA PRO A 72 19.02 10.68 -6.66
C PRO A 72 17.98 11.37 -7.53
N TYR A 73 17.64 12.62 -7.26
CA TYR A 73 16.66 13.37 -8.05
C TYR A 73 16.97 13.33 -9.55
N ALA A 74 18.24 13.40 -9.94
CA ALA A 74 18.66 13.31 -11.34
C ALA A 74 18.22 12.01 -12.03
N GLN A 75 18.09 10.91 -11.28
CA GLN A 75 17.62 9.62 -11.79
C GLN A 75 16.09 9.55 -11.83
N ARG A 76 15.43 9.99 -10.77
CA ARG A 76 13.96 9.84 -10.62
C ARG A 76 13.14 10.91 -11.35
N LYS A 77 13.73 12.05 -11.70
CA LYS A 77 13.04 13.17 -12.39
C LYS A 77 12.44 12.77 -13.74
N ASP A 78 13.00 11.73 -14.38
CA ASP A 78 12.59 11.25 -15.70
C ASP A 78 11.65 10.03 -15.60
N TRP A 79 11.28 9.60 -14.38
CA TRP A 79 10.33 8.51 -14.18
C TRP A 79 8.92 8.97 -14.55
N GLN A 80 8.38 8.40 -15.58
CA GLN A 80 6.98 8.63 -15.97
C GLN A 80 6.03 7.73 -15.20
N ARG A 81 6.52 6.56 -14.73
CA ARG A 81 5.75 5.57 -13.99
C ARG A 81 6.60 5.02 -12.85
N PHE A 82 6.06 5.04 -11.63
CA PHE A 82 6.77 4.52 -10.46
C PHE A 82 5.80 4.24 -9.30
N TRP A 83 6.19 3.27 -8.46
CA TRP A 83 5.53 3.03 -7.19
C TRP A 83 6.00 4.02 -6.14
N VAL A 84 5.07 4.48 -5.30
CA VAL A 84 5.35 5.21 -4.06
C VAL A 84 4.87 4.35 -2.90
N VAL A 85 5.76 4.08 -1.95
CA VAL A 85 5.51 3.16 -0.85
C VAL A 85 5.90 3.81 0.47
N ASP A 86 4.98 3.81 1.41
CA ASP A 86 5.23 4.02 2.82
C ASP A 86 4.90 2.71 3.54
N PRO A 87 5.92 1.95 3.96
CA PRO A 87 5.73 0.61 4.51
C PRO A 87 5.01 0.60 5.86
N LEU A 88 5.18 1.65 6.67
CA LEU A 88 4.52 1.84 7.95
C LEU A 88 4.37 3.34 8.25
N ASP A 89 3.29 3.94 7.76
CA ASP A 89 2.92 5.32 8.11
C ASP A 89 2.32 5.35 9.51
N GLY A 90 2.83 6.23 10.35
CA GLY A 90 2.45 6.33 11.75
C GLY A 90 3.35 5.51 12.69
N THR A 91 4.66 5.43 12.45
CA THR A 91 5.61 4.71 13.31
C THR A 91 5.56 5.19 14.76
N LYS A 92 5.32 6.49 14.99
CA LYS A 92 5.15 7.03 16.35
C LYS A 92 3.90 6.49 17.04
N GLU A 93 2.82 6.34 16.31
CA GLU A 93 1.53 5.79 16.75
C GLU A 93 1.65 4.29 17.00
N PHE A 94 2.38 3.59 16.14
CA PHE A 94 2.76 2.19 16.35
C PHE A 94 3.51 1.99 17.67
N ILE A 95 4.53 2.80 17.95
CA ILE A 95 5.30 2.75 19.21
C ILE A 95 4.43 3.05 20.43
N LYS A 96 3.48 3.99 20.31
CA LYS A 96 2.52 4.31 21.37
C LYS A 96 1.41 3.27 21.57
N ARG A 97 1.32 2.29 20.70
CA ARG A 97 0.31 1.23 20.72
C ARG A 97 -1.13 1.73 20.69
N ASN A 98 -1.42 2.74 19.84
CA ASN A 98 -2.77 3.28 19.68
C ASN A 98 -3.53 2.75 18.44
N GLY A 99 -2.89 1.90 17.62
CA GLY A 99 -3.49 1.27 16.43
C GLY A 99 -3.65 2.21 15.22
N GLU A 100 -3.11 3.42 15.26
CA GLU A 100 -3.27 4.43 14.21
C GLU A 100 -2.07 4.42 13.25
N PHE A 101 -1.87 3.30 12.55
CA PHE A 101 -0.81 3.14 11.56
C PHE A 101 -1.34 2.41 10.32
N THR A 102 -0.70 2.65 9.18
CA THR A 102 -1.13 2.12 7.88
C THR A 102 0.03 1.65 7.02
N VAL A 103 -0.28 0.79 6.04
CA VAL A 103 0.58 0.48 4.90
C VAL A 103 0.03 1.21 3.69
N ASN A 104 0.84 2.03 3.03
CA ASN A 104 0.42 2.84 1.89
C ASN A 104 1.22 2.47 0.63
N ILE A 105 0.51 2.13 -0.45
CA ILE A 105 1.10 1.82 -1.75
C ILE A 105 0.35 2.57 -2.84
N ALA A 106 1.05 3.33 -3.66
CA ALA A 106 0.46 4.04 -4.79
C ALA A 106 1.27 3.81 -6.08
N LEU A 107 0.59 3.79 -7.22
CA LEU A 107 1.21 3.88 -8.54
C LEU A 107 1.00 5.29 -9.08
N VAL A 108 2.08 5.92 -9.48
CA VAL A 108 2.08 7.25 -10.11
C VAL A 108 2.44 7.09 -11.58
N GLU A 109 1.65 7.70 -12.46
CA GLU A 109 1.87 7.74 -13.91
C GLU A 109 1.72 9.18 -14.38
N ASP A 110 2.67 9.69 -15.15
CA ASP A 110 2.70 11.06 -15.67
C ASP A 110 2.45 12.14 -14.59
N GLY A 111 3.05 11.94 -13.41
CA GLY A 111 2.94 12.85 -12.28
C GLY A 111 1.59 12.82 -11.54
N ARG A 112 0.73 11.82 -11.80
CA ARG A 112 -0.58 11.66 -11.15
C ARG A 112 -0.71 10.28 -10.52
N PRO A 113 -1.27 10.15 -9.32
CA PRO A 113 -1.60 8.85 -8.76
C PRO A 113 -2.74 8.22 -9.59
N THR A 114 -2.51 7.01 -10.10
CA THR A 114 -3.48 6.25 -10.89
C THR A 114 -4.03 5.05 -10.14
N LEU A 115 -3.36 4.64 -9.07
CA LEU A 115 -3.77 3.57 -8.16
C LEU A 115 -3.32 3.91 -6.74
N GLY A 116 -4.14 3.57 -5.75
CA GLY A 116 -3.80 3.66 -4.33
C GLY A 116 -4.37 2.49 -3.56
N THR A 117 -3.58 1.97 -2.63
CA THR A 117 -3.96 0.94 -1.66
C THR A 117 -3.51 1.38 -0.29
N ILE A 118 -4.41 1.37 0.69
CA ILE A 118 -4.14 1.65 2.10
C ILE A 118 -4.68 0.47 2.91
N PHE A 119 -3.84 -0.15 3.71
CA PHE A 119 -4.27 -1.17 4.65
C PHE A 119 -4.03 -0.70 6.08
N VAL A 120 -5.05 -0.85 6.93
CA VAL A 120 -5.02 -0.51 8.37
C VAL A 120 -4.91 -1.84 9.15
N PRO A 121 -3.71 -2.29 9.52
CA PRO A 121 -3.51 -3.64 10.05
C PRO A 121 -4.26 -3.91 11.35
N ASP A 122 -4.30 -2.94 12.26
CA ASP A 122 -4.93 -3.10 13.59
C ASP A 122 -6.47 -3.11 13.53
N ARG A 123 -7.04 -2.78 12.37
CA ARG A 123 -8.51 -2.71 12.17
C ARG A 123 -9.01 -3.61 11.05
N ASP A 124 -8.17 -4.47 10.52
CA ASP A 124 -8.50 -5.32 9.36
C ASP A 124 -9.31 -4.57 8.29
N THR A 125 -8.82 -3.39 7.91
CA THR A 125 -9.51 -2.51 6.97
C THR A 125 -8.63 -2.18 5.78
N LEU A 126 -9.14 -2.45 4.59
CA LEU A 126 -8.49 -2.18 3.31
C LEU A 126 -9.25 -1.08 2.55
N TYR A 127 -8.53 -0.07 2.09
CA TYR A 127 -9.00 0.90 1.10
C TYR A 127 -8.21 0.74 -0.18
N PHE A 128 -8.89 0.76 -1.31
CA PHE A 128 -8.23 0.75 -2.61
C PHE A 128 -9.00 1.52 -3.65
N ALA A 129 -8.28 2.13 -4.56
CA ALA A 129 -8.86 2.90 -5.66
C ALA A 129 -7.96 2.84 -6.89
N ALA A 130 -8.55 2.97 -8.07
CA ALA A 130 -7.79 3.18 -9.28
C ALA A 130 -8.58 4.04 -10.28
N GLN A 131 -7.85 4.73 -11.14
CA GLN A 131 -8.43 5.59 -12.16
C GLN A 131 -9.37 4.79 -13.09
N GLY A 132 -10.60 5.28 -13.24
CA GLY A 132 -11.63 4.62 -14.05
C GLY A 132 -12.20 3.33 -13.46
N PHE A 133 -11.78 2.94 -12.24
CA PHE A 133 -12.26 1.74 -11.57
C PHE A 133 -13.19 2.04 -10.38
N GLY A 134 -12.90 3.11 -9.63
CA GLY A 134 -13.64 3.50 -8.43
C GLY A 134 -12.78 3.43 -7.17
N ALA A 135 -13.39 3.75 -6.02
CA ALA A 135 -12.80 3.66 -4.70
C ALA A 135 -13.66 2.74 -3.81
N TYR A 136 -13.02 1.88 -3.03
CA TYR A 136 -13.65 0.83 -2.27
C TYR A 136 -13.05 0.70 -0.88
N LYS A 137 -13.87 0.25 0.07
CA LYS A 137 -13.47 -0.12 1.42
C LYS A 137 -13.92 -1.56 1.69
N LEU A 138 -13.02 -2.39 2.18
CA LEU A 138 -13.30 -3.75 2.67
C LEU A 138 -12.94 -3.82 4.14
N GLU A 139 -13.87 -4.20 5.00
CA GLU A 139 -13.69 -4.41 6.44
C GLU A 139 -13.91 -5.89 6.75
N ASP A 140 -13.14 -6.42 7.70
CA ASP A 140 -13.23 -7.81 8.17
C ASP A 140 -13.26 -8.83 7.02
N GLY A 141 -12.48 -8.53 5.96
CA GLY A 141 -12.43 -9.36 4.76
C GLY A 141 -11.63 -10.65 4.94
N PRO A 142 -11.69 -11.57 3.97
CA PRO A 142 -10.93 -12.83 4.01
C PRO A 142 -9.46 -12.57 3.64
N PHE A 143 -8.77 -11.74 4.43
CA PHE A 143 -7.41 -11.26 4.12
C PHE A 143 -6.36 -12.37 4.07
N ASP A 144 -6.56 -13.49 4.81
CA ASP A 144 -5.66 -14.64 4.72
C ASP A 144 -5.74 -15.31 3.34
N GLU A 145 -6.94 -15.51 2.83
CA GLU A 145 -7.17 -16.08 1.50
C GLU A 145 -6.72 -15.12 0.41
N LEU A 146 -7.02 -13.84 0.53
CA LEU A 146 -6.67 -12.81 -0.46
C LEU A 146 -5.16 -12.68 -0.64
N GLN A 147 -4.39 -12.73 0.45
CA GLN A 147 -2.94 -12.64 0.42
C GLN A 147 -2.32 -13.76 -0.42
N HIS A 148 -2.87 -14.97 -0.38
CA HIS A 148 -2.32 -16.15 -1.01
C HIS A 148 -3.04 -16.52 -2.32
N ALA A 149 -4.10 -15.81 -2.69
CA ALA A 149 -4.88 -16.10 -3.89
C ALA A 149 -4.00 -15.98 -5.16
N PRO A 150 -4.12 -16.92 -6.11
CA PRO A 150 -3.33 -16.86 -7.33
C PRO A 150 -3.72 -15.62 -8.16
N ALA A 151 -2.72 -14.79 -8.47
CA ALA A 151 -2.85 -13.59 -9.29
C ALA A 151 -1.64 -13.43 -10.22
N ASN A 152 -1.30 -14.51 -10.96
CA ASN A 152 -0.15 -14.56 -11.85
C ASN A 152 -0.53 -14.22 -13.30
N SER A 153 -1.80 -13.97 -13.57
CA SER A 153 -2.30 -13.55 -14.87
C SER A 153 -3.36 -12.46 -14.72
N ALA A 154 -3.58 -11.69 -15.78
CA ALA A 154 -4.61 -10.66 -15.82
C ALA A 154 -6.03 -11.21 -15.62
N GLU A 155 -6.29 -12.45 -16.03
CA GLU A 155 -7.59 -13.10 -15.85
C GLU A 155 -7.80 -13.49 -14.39
N GLN A 156 -6.80 -14.08 -13.73
CA GLN A 156 -6.86 -14.37 -12.29
C GLN A 156 -7.05 -13.10 -11.47
N ALA A 157 -6.30 -12.05 -11.79
CA ALA A 157 -6.44 -10.74 -11.14
C ALA A 157 -7.85 -10.15 -11.35
N ARG A 158 -8.44 -10.31 -12.54
CA ARG A 158 -9.80 -9.82 -12.83
C ARG A 158 -10.85 -10.54 -12.00
N ILE A 159 -10.74 -11.87 -11.86
CA ILE A 159 -11.67 -12.70 -11.09
C ILE A 159 -11.56 -12.32 -9.60
N LEU A 160 -10.33 -12.31 -9.06
CA LEU A 160 -10.09 -12.01 -7.66
C LEU A 160 -10.55 -10.59 -7.29
N LEU A 161 -10.26 -9.60 -8.15
CA LEU A 161 -10.71 -8.23 -7.94
C LEU A 161 -12.25 -8.12 -7.94
N GLY A 162 -12.94 -8.88 -8.80
CA GLY A 162 -14.40 -8.97 -8.79
C GLY A 162 -14.93 -9.46 -7.44
N GLN A 163 -14.36 -10.53 -6.89
CA GLN A 163 -14.73 -11.07 -5.58
C GLN A 163 -14.50 -10.07 -4.44
N ILE A 164 -13.37 -9.33 -4.48
CA ILE A 164 -13.08 -8.30 -3.48
C ILE A 164 -14.11 -7.17 -3.57
N VAL A 165 -14.42 -6.69 -4.77
CA VAL A 165 -15.39 -5.60 -4.99
C VAL A 165 -16.80 -5.99 -4.52
N GLU A 166 -17.24 -7.22 -4.76
CA GLU A 166 -18.54 -7.71 -4.28
C GLU A 166 -18.68 -7.68 -2.75
N GLN A 167 -17.59 -7.84 -2.02
CA GLN A 167 -17.53 -7.78 -0.56
C GLN A 167 -17.24 -6.38 -0.01
N SER A 168 -16.93 -5.43 -0.88
CA SER A 168 -16.50 -4.08 -0.50
C SER A 168 -17.64 -3.08 -0.57
N THR A 169 -17.56 -2.03 0.27
CA THR A 169 -18.41 -0.84 0.14
C THR A 169 -17.76 0.13 -0.85
N GLN A 170 -18.49 0.51 -1.90
CA GLN A 170 -18.05 1.55 -2.80
C GLN A 170 -18.13 2.92 -2.12
N LEU A 171 -17.03 3.66 -2.16
CA LEU A 171 -16.94 4.99 -1.58
C LEU A 171 -17.34 6.06 -2.61
N PRO A 172 -18.00 7.15 -2.19
CA PRO A 172 -18.29 8.26 -3.07
C PRO A 172 -16.96 8.93 -3.52
N ILE A 173 -16.83 9.17 -4.81
CA ILE A 173 -15.73 9.95 -5.37
C ILE A 173 -16.25 11.38 -5.49
N GLU A 174 -15.90 12.23 -4.54
CA GLU A 174 -16.12 13.67 -4.68
C GLU A 174 -15.04 14.24 -5.61
N HIS A 175 -15.44 14.64 -6.83
CA HIS A 175 -14.56 15.46 -7.64
C HIS A 175 -14.34 16.80 -6.91
N PRO A 176 -13.08 17.25 -6.72
CA PRO A 176 -12.86 18.58 -6.20
C PRO A 176 -13.67 19.55 -7.06
N ARG A 177 -14.63 20.25 -6.44
CA ARG A 177 -15.39 21.30 -7.10
C ARG A 177 -14.35 22.23 -7.73
N GLN A 178 -14.43 22.44 -9.04
CA GLN A 178 -13.75 23.54 -9.65
C GLN A 178 -14.23 24.77 -8.87
N ALA A 179 -13.36 25.28 -8.00
CA ALA A 179 -13.60 26.57 -7.38
C ALA A 179 -13.71 27.55 -8.54
N ALA A 180 -14.91 28.01 -8.79
CA ALA A 180 -15.15 29.04 -9.78
C ALA A 180 -14.29 30.23 -9.37
N LEU A 181 -13.26 30.51 -10.14
CA LEU A 181 -12.55 31.76 -10.11
C LEU A 181 -13.55 32.83 -10.62
N THR A 182 -14.26 33.46 -9.71
CA THR A 182 -14.92 34.74 -9.93
C THR A 182 -13.99 35.85 -9.47
#